data_8c0e824e07a408970d3be0611d11dac1
#
_entry.id   8c0e824e07a408970d3be0611d11dac1
#
_cell.length_a   1.000
_cell.length_b   1.000
_cell.length_c   1.000
_cell.angle_alpha   90.00
_cell.angle_beta   90.00
_cell.angle_gamma   90.00
#
_symmetry.space_group_name_H-M   'P 1'
#
loop_
_entity.id
_entity.type
_entity.pdbx_description
1 polymer ?
#
loop_
_entity_poly.entity_id
_entity_poly.type
_entity_poly.pdbx_seq_one_letter_code
_entity_poly.pdbx_strand_id
1 'polypeptide(L)'
;DGAPFWEGEDLKGRRLLLFSEQGFGDTLQFVRYAPLLQARGAEVILHCQQALVRLLATAPGISAAIPRNDPPPPHDLRAALLELPRLMETSLDSIPFADGYLPRPAVVAPPADRRLRVGIVWAGSPSHKNDSRRSCKLTEMFCLFDIPGVDLFSLQFGKAAGALGSAEQVLVRNAVSGCTDFLDTAKVVCNLDLVITVDTSVAHLAGALGIRVWVMLPHAPDWRWMLERNDSPWYRTMRLYRQANPAEGWEPVIQQIRHDLSGLADSHNAAVR
;
A
#
# COMPACT_ATOMS: atom_id res chain seq x y z
N ASP A 1 -7.21 0.68 -29.52
CA ASP A 1 -6.68 -0.65 -29.36
C ASP A 1 -7.80 -1.66 -29.64
N GLY A 2 -7.64 -2.50 -30.66
CA GLY A 2 -8.72 -3.40 -31.17
C GLY A 2 -8.70 -4.80 -30.58
N ALA A 3 -7.80 -5.15 -29.65
CA ALA A 3 -7.75 -6.46 -29.03
C ALA A 3 -9.01 -6.74 -28.19
N PRO A 4 -9.58 -7.95 -28.24
CA PRO A 4 -10.76 -8.31 -27.45
C PRO A 4 -10.46 -8.33 -25.96
N PHE A 5 -11.50 -8.15 -25.14
CA PHE A 5 -11.41 -8.37 -23.71
C PHE A 5 -11.32 -9.87 -23.42
N TRP A 6 -10.48 -10.22 -22.44
CA TRP A 6 -10.42 -11.58 -21.92
C TRP A 6 -11.65 -11.86 -21.04
N GLU A 7 -12.39 -12.91 -21.37
CA GLU A 7 -13.61 -13.32 -20.67
C GLU A 7 -13.46 -14.68 -19.95
N GLY A 8 -12.21 -15.15 -19.79
CA GLY A 8 -11.93 -16.41 -19.08
C GLY A 8 -11.44 -17.55 -19.97
N GLU A 9 -11.32 -17.34 -21.28
CA GLU A 9 -10.81 -18.31 -22.25
C GLU A 9 -9.35 -18.71 -21.98
N ASP A 10 -8.88 -19.76 -22.66
CA ASP A 10 -7.51 -20.29 -22.53
C ASP A 10 -6.46 -19.22 -22.86
N LEU A 11 -5.50 -19.07 -21.97
CA LEU A 11 -4.40 -18.09 -22.06
C LEU A 11 -3.08 -18.69 -22.58
N LYS A 12 -3.04 -19.99 -22.84
CA LYS A 12 -1.81 -20.67 -23.23
C LYS A 12 -1.19 -20.07 -24.49
N GLY A 13 0.02 -19.51 -24.34
CA GLY A 13 0.77 -18.86 -25.43
C GLY A 13 0.20 -17.52 -25.88
N ARG A 14 -0.76 -16.93 -25.15
CA ARG A 14 -1.35 -15.63 -25.45
C ARG A 14 -0.63 -14.51 -24.73
N ARG A 15 -0.54 -13.35 -25.39
CA ARG A 15 -0.13 -12.07 -24.76
C ARG A 15 -1.36 -11.39 -24.20
N LEU A 16 -1.39 -11.21 -22.88
CA LEU A 16 -2.46 -10.54 -22.17
C LEU A 16 -2.01 -9.17 -21.68
N LEU A 17 -2.63 -8.11 -22.17
CA LEU A 17 -2.44 -6.75 -21.69
C LEU A 17 -3.34 -6.49 -20.49
N LEU A 18 -2.75 -6.35 -19.29
CA LEU A 18 -3.44 -5.83 -18.12
C LEU A 18 -3.30 -4.30 -18.11
N PHE A 19 -4.39 -3.57 -17.92
CA PHE A 19 -4.32 -2.11 -17.85
C PHE A 19 -4.93 -1.57 -16.55
N SER A 20 -4.29 -0.50 -16.05
CA SER A 20 -4.75 0.21 -14.86
C SER A 20 -5.81 1.26 -15.21
N GLU A 21 -6.96 1.23 -14.53
CA GLU A 21 -8.09 2.15 -14.75
C GLU A 21 -8.18 3.22 -13.66
N GLN A 22 -7.76 2.88 -12.45
CA GLN A 22 -7.96 3.64 -11.23
C GLN A 22 -6.64 4.19 -10.67
N GLY A 23 -6.57 4.38 -9.35
CA GLY A 23 -5.43 4.92 -8.64
C GLY A 23 -4.24 3.95 -8.49
N PHE A 24 -3.16 4.44 -7.90
CA PHE A 24 -1.97 3.62 -7.60
C PHE A 24 -2.30 2.45 -6.68
N GLY A 25 -3.18 2.65 -5.68
CA GLY A 25 -3.58 1.62 -4.74
C GLY A 25 -4.26 0.44 -5.42
N ASP A 26 -5.14 0.71 -6.39
CA ASP A 26 -5.84 -0.32 -7.16
C ASP A 26 -4.86 -1.14 -8.00
N THR A 27 -3.93 -0.48 -8.68
CA THR A 27 -2.89 -1.15 -9.47
C THR A 27 -2.02 -2.04 -8.58
N LEU A 28 -1.56 -1.52 -7.43
CA LEU A 28 -0.79 -2.28 -6.46
C LEU A 28 -1.59 -3.48 -5.92
N GLN A 29 -2.88 -3.30 -5.64
CA GLN A 29 -3.71 -4.37 -5.08
C GLN A 29 -3.94 -5.50 -6.09
N PHE A 30 -4.30 -5.18 -7.32
CA PHE A 30 -4.78 -6.19 -8.27
C PHE A 30 -3.69 -6.79 -9.16
N VAL A 31 -2.47 -6.25 -9.17
CA VAL A 31 -1.33 -6.91 -9.82
C VAL A 31 -1.01 -8.29 -9.22
N ARG A 32 -1.50 -8.58 -8.01
CA ARG A 32 -1.39 -9.89 -7.34
C ARG A 32 -1.90 -11.07 -8.17
N TYR A 33 -2.76 -10.83 -9.13
CA TYR A 33 -3.30 -11.88 -10.01
C TYR A 33 -2.35 -12.27 -11.14
N ALA A 34 -1.32 -11.48 -11.43
CA ALA A 34 -0.39 -11.74 -12.53
C ALA A 34 0.27 -13.13 -12.49
N PRO A 35 0.74 -13.64 -11.33
CA PRO A 35 1.30 -14.98 -11.26
C PRO A 35 0.31 -16.08 -11.63
N LEU A 36 -0.98 -15.90 -11.31
CA LEU A 36 -2.02 -16.88 -11.66
C LEU A 36 -2.32 -16.88 -13.16
N LEU A 37 -2.26 -15.73 -13.80
CA LEU A 37 -2.42 -15.61 -15.26
C LEU A 37 -1.22 -16.20 -15.99
N GLN A 38 0.00 -15.95 -15.49
CA GLN A 38 1.22 -16.59 -16.00
C GLN A 38 1.15 -18.12 -15.86
N ALA A 39 0.66 -18.63 -14.73
CA ALA A 39 0.46 -20.07 -14.52
C ALA A 39 -0.56 -20.69 -15.47
N ARG A 40 -1.50 -19.90 -16.02
CA ARG A 40 -2.41 -20.29 -17.11
C ARG A 40 -1.77 -20.18 -18.51
N GLY A 41 -0.48 -19.84 -18.58
CA GLY A 41 0.30 -19.78 -19.82
C GLY A 41 0.30 -18.43 -20.54
N ALA A 42 -0.19 -17.36 -19.90
CA ALA A 42 -0.14 -16.01 -20.46
C ALA A 42 1.26 -15.41 -20.39
N GLU A 43 1.65 -14.67 -21.42
CA GLU A 43 2.66 -13.61 -21.34
C GLU A 43 1.95 -12.33 -20.89
N VAL A 44 2.13 -11.94 -19.61
CA VAL A 44 1.38 -10.83 -19.00
C VAL A 44 2.15 -9.52 -19.15
N ILE A 45 1.58 -8.57 -19.85
CA ILE A 45 2.10 -7.21 -20.03
C ILE A 45 1.25 -6.25 -19.19
N LEU A 46 1.87 -5.46 -18.34
CA LEU A 46 1.18 -4.50 -17.49
C LEU A 46 1.31 -3.07 -18.04
N HIS A 47 0.19 -2.43 -18.33
CA HIS A 47 0.08 -1.05 -18.78
C HIS A 47 -0.43 -0.17 -17.61
N CYS A 48 0.48 0.53 -16.93
CA CYS A 48 0.18 1.19 -15.66
C CYS A 48 0.75 2.61 -15.57
N GLN A 49 0.49 3.27 -14.44
CA GLN A 49 1.00 4.60 -14.16
C GLN A 49 2.55 4.59 -14.14
N GLN A 50 3.19 5.60 -14.72
CA GLN A 50 4.64 5.75 -14.84
C GLN A 50 5.39 5.50 -13.52
N ALA A 51 4.87 6.03 -12.40
CA ALA A 51 5.52 5.90 -11.10
C ALA A 51 5.56 4.46 -10.54
N LEU A 52 4.75 3.54 -11.08
CA LEU A 52 4.72 2.13 -10.70
C LEU A 52 5.57 1.22 -11.58
N VAL A 53 5.99 1.68 -12.77
CA VAL A 53 6.61 0.83 -13.79
C VAL A 53 7.85 0.12 -13.27
N ARG A 54 8.80 0.83 -12.66
CA ARG A 54 10.05 0.23 -12.14
C ARG A 54 9.80 -0.82 -11.06
N LEU A 55 8.84 -0.57 -10.17
CA LEU A 55 8.47 -1.53 -9.13
C LEU A 55 7.79 -2.75 -9.74
N LEU A 56 6.76 -2.53 -10.56
CA LEU A 56 5.92 -3.61 -11.07
C LEU A 56 6.57 -4.42 -12.19
N ALA A 57 7.62 -3.90 -12.84
CA ALA A 57 8.49 -4.71 -13.70
C ALA A 57 9.20 -5.85 -12.96
N THR A 58 9.30 -5.77 -11.61
CA THR A 58 9.87 -6.84 -10.78
C THR A 58 8.82 -7.78 -10.21
N ALA A 59 7.52 -7.50 -10.44
CA ALA A 59 6.44 -8.27 -9.87
C ALA A 59 6.36 -9.68 -10.50
N PRO A 60 6.16 -10.73 -9.70
CA PRO A 60 5.97 -12.07 -10.22
C PRO A 60 4.82 -12.13 -11.23
N GLY A 61 5.02 -12.86 -12.31
CA GLY A 61 4.03 -13.03 -13.36
C GLY A 61 3.96 -11.89 -14.38
N ILE A 62 4.68 -10.78 -14.19
CA ILE A 62 4.75 -9.67 -15.15
C ILE A 62 5.96 -9.88 -16.07
N SER A 63 5.71 -9.99 -17.38
CA SER A 63 6.74 -10.09 -18.40
C SER A 63 7.30 -8.72 -18.79
N ALA A 64 6.45 -7.70 -18.79
CA ALA A 64 6.84 -6.30 -19.03
C ALA A 64 5.85 -5.34 -18.35
N ALA A 65 6.35 -4.23 -17.79
CA ALA A 65 5.54 -3.13 -17.31
C ALA A 65 5.83 -1.87 -18.13
N ILE A 66 4.78 -1.22 -18.62
CA ILE A 66 4.86 -0.12 -19.58
C ILE A 66 4.02 1.05 -19.06
N PRO A 67 4.50 2.29 -19.23
CA PRO A 67 3.72 3.48 -18.88
C PRO A 67 2.42 3.57 -19.68
N ARG A 68 1.29 3.83 -19.01
CA ARG A 68 -0.01 3.92 -19.68
C ARG A 68 -0.14 5.05 -20.71
N ASN A 69 0.82 5.97 -20.73
CA ASN A 69 0.88 7.05 -21.74
C ASN A 69 1.64 6.62 -23.00
N ASP A 70 2.36 5.50 -22.96
CA ASP A 70 3.03 4.94 -24.11
C ASP A 70 2.10 3.98 -24.87
N PRO A 71 2.26 3.80 -26.19
CA PRO A 71 1.47 2.83 -26.92
C PRO A 71 1.76 1.40 -26.42
N PRO A 72 0.73 0.59 -26.16
CA PRO A 72 0.94 -0.79 -25.76
C PRO A 72 1.55 -1.62 -26.90
N PRO A 73 2.40 -2.60 -26.57
CA PRO A 73 2.93 -3.50 -27.57
C PRO A 73 1.82 -4.42 -28.14
N PRO A 74 2.08 -5.14 -29.24
CA PRO A 74 1.16 -6.14 -29.77
C PRO A 74 0.74 -7.14 -28.70
N HIS A 75 -0.55 -7.39 -28.56
CA HIS A 75 -1.15 -8.33 -27.61
C HIS A 75 -2.41 -8.95 -28.20
N ASP A 76 -2.77 -10.14 -27.72
CA ASP A 76 -3.88 -10.93 -28.24
C ASP A 76 -5.19 -10.61 -27.51
N LEU A 77 -5.10 -10.33 -26.20
CA LEU A 77 -6.20 -10.09 -25.28
C LEU A 77 -5.87 -8.95 -24.34
N ARG A 78 -6.90 -8.32 -23.77
CA ARG A 78 -6.73 -7.29 -22.74
C ARG A 78 -7.71 -7.50 -21.59
N ALA A 79 -7.32 -7.09 -20.38
CA ALA A 79 -8.20 -7.08 -19.22
C ALA A 79 -7.90 -5.88 -18.31
N ALA A 80 -8.94 -5.32 -17.72
CA ALA A 80 -8.81 -4.35 -16.66
C ALA A 80 -8.36 -5.02 -15.36
N LEU A 81 -7.48 -4.38 -14.59
CA LEU A 81 -7.01 -4.95 -13.32
C LEU A 81 -8.16 -5.19 -12.33
N LEU A 82 -9.15 -4.30 -12.28
CA LEU A 82 -10.30 -4.42 -11.37
C LEU A 82 -11.25 -5.56 -11.73
N GLU A 83 -11.23 -6.05 -12.96
CA GLU A 83 -12.04 -7.20 -13.39
C GLU A 83 -11.45 -8.55 -12.98
N LEU A 84 -10.16 -8.59 -12.63
CA LEU A 84 -9.48 -9.86 -12.32
C LEU A 84 -10.11 -10.65 -11.17
N PRO A 85 -10.59 -10.05 -10.06
CA PRO A 85 -11.30 -10.81 -9.04
C PRO A 85 -12.52 -11.56 -9.60
N ARG A 86 -13.31 -10.93 -10.45
CA ARG A 86 -14.48 -11.55 -11.10
C ARG A 86 -14.06 -12.65 -12.08
N LEU A 87 -13.12 -12.36 -12.98
CA LEU A 87 -12.62 -13.29 -13.99
C LEU A 87 -11.90 -14.51 -13.39
N MET A 88 -11.35 -14.36 -12.19
CA MET A 88 -10.69 -15.41 -11.42
C MET A 88 -11.61 -16.03 -10.35
N GLU A 89 -12.90 -15.69 -10.36
CA GLU A 89 -13.91 -16.19 -9.41
C GLU A 89 -13.48 -16.07 -7.94
N THR A 90 -12.86 -14.96 -7.58
CA THR A 90 -12.30 -14.74 -6.26
C THR A 90 -13.40 -14.51 -5.22
N SER A 91 -13.43 -15.33 -4.19
CA SER A 91 -14.20 -15.12 -2.95
C SER A 91 -13.28 -14.58 -1.84
N LEU A 92 -13.86 -14.21 -0.71
CA LEU A 92 -13.08 -13.74 0.47
C LEU A 92 -12.05 -14.77 0.95
N ASP A 93 -12.37 -16.06 0.82
CA ASP A 93 -11.52 -17.18 1.28
C ASP A 93 -10.46 -17.56 0.24
N SER A 94 -10.60 -17.12 -1.00
CA SER A 94 -9.71 -17.45 -2.11
C SER A 94 -8.85 -16.27 -2.60
N ILE A 95 -8.81 -15.16 -1.85
CA ILE A 95 -7.95 -14.01 -2.18
C ILE A 95 -6.48 -14.46 -2.22
N PRO A 96 -5.79 -14.35 -3.37
CA PRO A 96 -4.44 -14.87 -3.51
C PRO A 96 -3.40 -13.98 -2.81
N PHE A 97 -2.35 -14.62 -2.29
CA PHE A 97 -1.12 -13.96 -1.80
C PHE A 97 -1.35 -12.87 -0.73
N ALA A 98 -2.23 -13.13 0.24
CA ALA A 98 -2.57 -12.16 1.28
C ALA A 98 -1.39 -11.81 2.24
N ASP A 99 -0.32 -12.60 2.26
CA ASP A 99 0.88 -12.36 3.09
C ASP A 99 1.93 -11.45 2.42
N GLY A 100 1.70 -11.10 1.15
CA GLY A 100 2.59 -10.29 0.31
C GLY A 100 2.89 -10.98 -1.01
N TYR A 101 3.12 -10.20 -2.06
CA TYR A 101 3.30 -10.70 -3.43
C TYR A 101 4.30 -9.88 -4.25
N LEU A 102 4.73 -8.74 -3.76
CA LEU A 102 5.84 -8.01 -4.39
C LEU A 102 7.17 -8.40 -3.75
N PRO A 103 8.23 -8.60 -4.55
CA PRO A 103 9.55 -8.86 -4.02
C PRO A 103 10.03 -7.64 -3.24
N ARG A 104 10.61 -7.88 -2.06
CA ARG A 104 11.23 -6.81 -1.28
C ARG A 104 12.52 -6.38 -1.95
N PRO A 105 12.67 -5.09 -2.30
CA PRO A 105 13.96 -4.58 -2.77
C PRO A 105 15.07 -4.84 -1.74
N ALA A 106 16.27 -5.12 -2.23
CA ALA A 106 17.42 -5.23 -1.34
C ALA A 106 17.67 -3.92 -0.59
N VAL A 107 17.75 -3.99 0.71
CA VAL A 107 18.04 -2.86 1.61
C VAL A 107 19.13 -3.26 2.59
N VAL A 108 19.88 -2.27 3.08
CA VAL A 108 20.84 -2.50 4.16
C VAL A 108 20.04 -2.78 5.42
N ALA A 109 20.24 -3.96 6.00
CA ALA A 109 19.57 -4.33 7.26
C ALA A 109 19.96 -3.34 8.36
N PRO A 110 18.98 -2.76 9.06
CA PRO A 110 19.28 -1.88 10.19
C PRO A 110 19.89 -2.69 11.35
N PRO A 111 20.62 -2.04 12.30
CA PRO A 111 21.15 -2.71 13.49
C PRO A 111 20.05 -3.44 14.28
N ALA A 112 20.38 -4.56 14.89
CA ALA A 112 19.43 -5.38 15.65
C ALA A 112 18.96 -4.69 16.96
N ASP A 113 19.79 -3.85 17.55
CA ASP A 113 19.56 -3.10 18.81
C ASP A 113 18.88 -1.75 18.60
N ARG A 114 18.21 -1.57 17.47
CA ARG A 114 17.56 -0.31 17.09
C ARG A 114 16.16 -0.13 17.70
N ARG A 115 15.74 1.12 17.80
CA ARG A 115 14.36 1.50 18.13
C ARG A 115 13.37 1.02 17.05
N LEU A 116 12.10 0.84 17.44
CA LEU A 116 11.02 0.46 16.51
C LEU A 116 10.85 1.56 15.45
N ARG A 117 10.97 1.21 14.18
CA ARG A 117 10.90 2.15 13.04
C ARG A 117 9.50 2.18 12.46
N VAL A 118 8.83 3.30 12.58
CA VAL A 118 7.42 3.46 12.20
C VAL A 118 7.27 4.54 11.14
N GLY A 119 6.74 4.15 9.98
CA GLY A 119 6.37 5.08 8.91
C GLY A 119 4.97 5.65 9.15
N ILE A 120 4.76 6.95 8.92
CA ILE A 120 3.46 7.59 9.07
C ILE A 120 3.01 8.28 7.78
N VAL A 121 1.71 8.16 7.45
CA VAL A 121 1.03 8.89 6.38
C VAL A 121 -0.32 9.38 6.91
N TRP A 122 -0.55 10.68 6.88
CA TRP A 122 -1.75 11.30 7.45
C TRP A 122 -2.76 11.80 6.42
N ALA A 123 -2.37 11.92 5.15
CA ALA A 123 -3.26 12.42 4.11
C ALA A 123 -3.09 11.68 2.78
N GLY A 124 -4.19 11.52 2.09
CA GLY A 124 -4.25 10.98 0.74
C GLY A 124 -4.02 12.02 -0.35
N SER A 125 -4.44 11.69 -1.58
CA SER A 125 -4.44 12.63 -2.69
C SER A 125 -5.60 13.60 -2.57
N PRO A 126 -5.37 14.92 -2.63
CA PRO A 126 -6.45 15.92 -2.56
C PRO A 126 -7.40 15.88 -3.77
N SER A 127 -7.02 15.21 -4.86
CA SER A 127 -7.90 14.99 -6.01
C SER A 127 -8.93 13.88 -5.79
N HIS A 128 -8.81 13.08 -4.72
CA HIS A 128 -9.75 12.01 -4.42
C HIS A 128 -11.03 12.57 -3.80
N LYS A 129 -12.20 12.17 -4.30
CA LYS A 129 -13.52 12.70 -3.88
C LYS A 129 -13.76 12.62 -2.37
N ASN A 130 -13.24 11.59 -1.70
CA ASN A 130 -13.41 11.35 -0.26
C ASN A 130 -12.16 11.74 0.57
N ASP A 131 -11.24 12.54 0.01
CA ASP A 131 -9.97 12.83 0.70
C ASP A 131 -10.18 13.53 2.04
N SER A 132 -11.09 14.50 2.11
CA SER A 132 -11.42 15.22 3.36
C SER A 132 -11.97 14.34 4.49
N ARG A 133 -12.53 13.17 4.16
CA ARG A 133 -13.08 12.22 5.16
C ARG A 133 -12.04 11.21 5.62
N ARG A 134 -11.10 10.82 4.74
CA ARG A 134 -10.11 9.78 5.04
C ARG A 134 -8.78 10.31 5.52
N SER A 135 -8.49 11.60 5.31
CA SER A 135 -7.26 12.26 5.74
C SER A 135 -7.43 12.92 7.10
N CYS A 136 -6.36 12.97 7.89
CA CYS A 136 -6.27 13.73 9.13
C CYS A 136 -5.19 14.81 9.00
N LYS A 137 -5.09 15.68 10.01
CA LYS A 137 -4.00 16.66 10.11
C LYS A 137 -2.80 16.01 10.81
N LEU A 138 -1.57 16.39 10.44
CA LEU A 138 -0.37 15.95 11.15
C LEU A 138 -0.42 16.27 12.65
N THR A 139 -1.01 17.41 13.01
CA THR A 139 -1.17 17.85 14.41
C THR A 139 -2.00 16.87 15.25
N GLU A 140 -2.94 16.15 14.64
CA GLU A 140 -3.73 15.12 15.35
C GLU A 140 -2.86 13.92 15.73
N MET A 141 -1.77 13.65 14.98
CA MET A 141 -0.84 12.55 15.25
C MET A 141 0.29 12.91 16.23
N PHE A 142 0.36 14.12 16.74
CA PHE A 142 1.46 14.56 17.60
C PHE A 142 1.62 13.71 18.88
N CYS A 143 0.56 13.14 19.38
CA CYS A 143 0.63 12.24 20.53
C CYS A 143 1.41 10.93 20.27
N LEU A 144 1.75 10.63 19.02
CA LEU A 144 2.60 9.49 18.66
C LEU A 144 4.10 9.85 18.70
N PHE A 145 4.45 11.15 18.77
CA PHE A 145 5.83 11.61 18.57
C PHE A 145 6.72 11.40 19.78
N ASP A 146 6.16 11.26 20.97
CA ASP A 146 6.87 11.12 22.24
C ASP A 146 6.88 9.70 22.80
N ILE A 147 6.49 8.68 22.01
CA ILE A 147 6.48 7.28 22.46
C ILE A 147 7.93 6.78 22.61
N PRO A 148 8.34 6.36 23.82
CA PRO A 148 9.70 5.87 24.04
C PRO A 148 10.00 4.63 23.20
N GLY A 149 11.21 4.56 22.64
CA GLY A 149 11.63 3.41 21.84
C GLY A 149 11.10 3.37 20.40
N VAL A 150 10.41 4.43 19.94
CA VAL A 150 9.92 4.58 18.57
C VAL A 150 10.71 5.64 17.82
N ASP A 151 11.10 5.35 16.59
CA ASP A 151 11.61 6.29 15.59
C ASP A 151 10.56 6.50 14.51
N LEU A 152 10.13 7.74 14.31
CA LEU A 152 9.09 8.07 13.32
C LEU A 152 9.69 8.56 12.00
N PHE A 153 9.10 8.07 10.90
CA PHE A 153 9.48 8.40 9.54
C PHE A 153 8.26 8.85 8.74
N SER A 154 8.31 10.07 8.20
CA SER A 154 7.27 10.53 7.28
C SER A 154 7.40 9.85 5.94
N LEU A 155 6.34 9.20 5.52
CA LEU A 155 6.13 8.66 4.17
C LEU A 155 5.16 9.53 3.37
N GLN A 156 4.85 10.73 3.85
CA GLN A 156 3.88 11.63 3.24
C GLN A 156 4.44 12.30 1.98
N PHE A 157 3.70 12.18 0.89
CA PHE A 157 3.98 12.85 -0.38
C PHE A 157 3.04 14.05 -0.62
N GLY A 158 3.40 14.85 -1.60
CA GLY A 158 2.57 15.92 -2.13
C GLY A 158 2.44 17.12 -1.18
N LYS A 159 1.38 17.89 -1.36
CA LYS A 159 1.15 19.15 -0.63
C LYS A 159 1.09 18.94 0.90
N ALA A 160 0.54 17.83 1.34
CA ALA A 160 0.41 17.51 2.77
C ALA A 160 1.77 17.31 3.45
N ALA A 161 2.84 16.95 2.73
CA ALA A 161 4.19 16.84 3.27
C ALA A 161 4.71 18.18 3.80
N GLY A 162 4.22 19.30 3.29
CA GLY A 162 4.56 20.65 3.78
C GLY A 162 4.09 20.95 5.21
N ALA A 163 3.23 20.11 5.80
CA ALA A 163 2.85 20.22 7.21
C ALA A 163 3.99 19.79 8.15
N LEU A 164 5.00 19.06 7.65
CA LEU A 164 6.20 18.69 8.41
C LEU A 164 7.18 19.86 8.38
N GLY A 165 7.01 20.81 9.28
CA GLY A 165 7.89 21.96 9.46
C GLY A 165 9.23 21.60 10.11
N SER A 166 10.11 22.58 10.28
CA SER A 166 11.45 22.37 10.84
C SER A 166 11.43 21.86 12.28
N ALA A 167 10.43 22.23 13.08
CA ALA A 167 10.29 21.79 14.47
C ALA A 167 9.87 20.30 14.52
N GLU A 168 8.93 19.89 13.70
CA GLU A 168 8.45 18.51 13.64
C GLU A 168 9.52 17.56 13.09
N GLN A 169 10.41 18.02 12.20
CA GLN A 169 11.51 17.21 11.62
C GLN A 169 12.54 16.78 12.67
N VAL A 170 12.56 17.37 13.84
CA VAL A 170 13.38 16.90 14.97
C VAL A 170 12.87 15.55 15.48
N LEU A 171 11.56 15.32 15.44
CA LEU A 171 10.90 14.12 15.97
C LEU A 171 10.49 13.12 14.86
N VAL A 172 10.27 13.61 13.64
CA VAL A 172 9.82 12.78 12.49
C VAL A 172 10.73 13.03 11.30
N ARG A 173 11.48 12.02 10.89
CA ARG A 173 12.40 12.12 9.74
C ARG A 173 11.64 12.02 8.42
N ASN A 174 11.82 12.95 7.50
CA ASN A 174 11.28 12.81 6.15
C ASN A 174 12.07 11.73 5.38
N ALA A 175 11.49 10.55 5.25
CA ALA A 175 12.17 9.41 4.63
C ALA A 175 11.99 9.33 3.11
N VAL A 176 11.06 10.10 2.53
CA VAL A 176 10.72 10.02 1.09
C VAL A 176 11.17 11.23 0.28
N SER A 177 11.97 12.13 0.85
CA SER A 177 12.44 13.35 0.18
C SER A 177 13.25 13.10 -1.10
N GLY A 178 13.90 11.93 -1.21
CA GLY A 178 14.66 11.51 -2.39
C GLY A 178 13.95 10.50 -3.27
N CYS A 179 12.72 10.10 -2.95
CA CYS A 179 11.97 9.11 -3.74
C CYS A 179 11.38 9.75 -4.98
N THR A 180 11.62 9.14 -6.13
CA THR A 180 11.10 9.57 -7.43
C THR A 180 9.95 8.71 -7.92
N ASP A 181 9.83 7.48 -7.42
CA ASP A 181 8.79 6.53 -7.78
C ASP A 181 8.49 5.52 -6.65
N PHE A 182 7.63 4.54 -6.93
CA PHE A 182 7.24 3.52 -5.95
C PHE A 182 8.33 2.49 -5.65
N LEU A 183 9.33 2.28 -6.52
CA LEU A 183 10.46 1.42 -6.19
C LEU A 183 11.35 2.04 -5.11
N ASP A 184 11.58 3.34 -5.19
CA ASP A 184 12.34 4.06 -4.15
C ASP A 184 11.55 4.09 -2.83
N THR A 185 10.24 4.32 -2.90
CA THR A 185 9.34 4.23 -1.73
C THR A 185 9.35 2.83 -1.13
N ALA A 186 9.34 1.77 -1.93
CA ALA A 186 9.40 0.38 -1.46
C ALA A 186 10.69 0.10 -0.69
N LYS A 187 11.85 0.62 -1.12
CA LYS A 187 13.12 0.51 -0.38
C LYS A 187 13.02 1.16 1.01
N VAL A 188 12.37 2.32 1.11
CA VAL A 188 12.14 2.98 2.39
C VAL A 188 11.23 2.14 3.28
N VAL A 189 10.09 1.69 2.75
CA VAL A 189 9.10 0.88 3.46
C VAL A 189 9.69 -0.44 3.96
N CYS A 190 10.55 -1.09 3.18
CA CYS A 190 11.23 -2.33 3.59
C CYS A 190 12.21 -2.17 4.77
N ASN A 191 12.58 -0.94 5.11
CA ASN A 191 13.41 -0.62 6.30
C ASN A 191 12.57 -0.29 7.54
N LEU A 192 11.26 -0.40 7.48
CA LEU A 192 10.35 -0.09 8.59
C LEU A 192 9.79 -1.37 9.21
N ASP A 193 9.45 -1.32 10.49
CA ASP A 193 8.79 -2.41 11.22
C ASP A 193 7.28 -2.31 11.13
N LEU A 194 6.77 -1.08 10.97
CA LEU A 194 5.35 -0.76 10.92
C LEU A 194 5.11 0.45 10.03
N VAL A 195 4.01 0.45 9.30
CA VAL A 195 3.46 1.63 8.63
C VAL A 195 2.10 1.96 9.23
N ILE A 196 1.91 3.19 9.72
CA ILE A 196 0.62 3.74 10.17
C ILE A 196 0.16 4.74 9.11
N THR A 197 -0.98 4.50 8.50
CA THR A 197 -1.41 5.29 7.34
C THR A 197 -2.93 5.41 7.29
N VAL A 198 -3.42 6.53 6.80
CA VAL A 198 -4.80 6.60 6.31
C VAL A 198 -4.92 5.76 5.02
N ASP A 199 -6.14 5.55 4.52
CA ASP A 199 -6.38 4.78 3.28
C ASP A 199 -5.69 5.43 2.07
N THR A 200 -4.49 4.95 1.74
CA THR A 200 -3.63 5.46 0.65
C THR A 200 -2.92 4.35 -0.10
N SER A 201 -2.30 4.70 -1.24
CA SER A 201 -1.46 3.77 -2.00
C SER A 201 -0.27 3.22 -1.19
N VAL A 202 0.19 3.93 -0.15
CA VAL A 202 1.26 3.45 0.74
C VAL A 202 0.79 2.25 1.58
N ALA A 203 -0.49 2.22 2.01
CA ALA A 203 -1.07 1.04 2.66
C ALA A 203 -0.95 -0.19 1.75
N HIS A 204 -1.38 -0.04 0.49
CA HIS A 204 -1.32 -1.12 -0.50
C HIS A 204 0.11 -1.55 -0.82
N LEU A 205 1.04 -0.60 -0.95
CA LEU A 205 2.46 -0.91 -1.17
C LEU A 205 3.03 -1.72 0.00
N ALA A 206 2.84 -1.25 1.23
CA ALA A 206 3.36 -1.92 2.41
C ALA A 206 2.76 -3.32 2.59
N GLY A 207 1.44 -3.47 2.38
CA GLY A 207 0.76 -4.77 2.40
C GLY A 207 1.24 -5.71 1.30
N ALA A 208 1.46 -5.22 0.08
CA ALA A 208 2.00 -6.00 -1.03
C ALA A 208 3.43 -6.50 -0.78
N LEU A 209 4.22 -5.72 -0.03
CA LEU A 209 5.57 -6.09 0.41
C LEU A 209 5.57 -6.98 1.68
N GLY A 210 4.40 -7.30 2.24
CA GLY A 210 4.28 -8.08 3.47
C GLY A 210 4.81 -7.36 4.72
N ILE A 211 4.83 -6.03 4.73
CA ILE A 211 5.17 -5.20 5.89
C ILE A 211 3.93 -5.04 6.75
N ARG A 212 4.09 -4.94 8.08
CA ARG A 212 2.99 -4.68 9.02
C ARG A 212 2.42 -3.30 8.78
N VAL A 213 1.08 -3.21 8.68
CA VAL A 213 0.38 -1.94 8.44
C VAL A 213 -0.78 -1.77 9.42
N TRP A 214 -0.90 -0.57 9.97
CA TRP A 214 -2.07 -0.10 10.70
C TRP A 214 -2.78 0.95 9.84
N VAL A 215 -3.99 0.64 9.41
CA VAL A 215 -4.76 1.51 8.51
C VAL A 215 -5.83 2.25 9.30
N MET A 216 -5.78 3.57 9.25
CA MET A 216 -6.78 4.47 9.81
C MET A 216 -7.91 4.63 8.79
N LEU A 217 -9.12 4.23 9.16
CA LEU A 217 -10.28 4.23 8.28
C LEU A 217 -11.37 5.17 8.77
N PRO A 218 -11.98 5.96 7.88
CA PRO A 218 -13.14 6.77 8.22
C PRO A 218 -14.33 5.86 8.55
N HIS A 219 -15.37 6.43 9.16
CA HIS A 219 -16.61 5.73 9.48
C HIS A 219 -17.24 5.03 8.26
N ALA A 220 -17.20 5.68 7.09
CA ALA A 220 -17.63 5.08 5.82
C ALA A 220 -16.39 4.82 4.94
N PRO A 221 -15.71 3.68 5.09
CA PRO A 221 -14.51 3.35 4.35
C PRO A 221 -14.82 2.91 2.93
N ASP A 222 -13.78 2.71 2.13
CA ASP A 222 -13.88 2.04 0.84
C ASP A 222 -14.29 0.57 1.02
N TRP A 223 -14.99 0.01 0.02
CA TRP A 223 -15.56 -1.35 0.04
C TRP A 223 -14.56 -2.45 0.40
N ARG A 224 -13.29 -2.29 0.00
CA ARG A 224 -12.23 -3.29 0.23
C ARG A 224 -11.88 -3.50 1.70
N TRP A 225 -12.17 -2.51 2.53
CA TRP A 225 -11.92 -2.58 3.97
C TRP A 225 -13.09 -3.18 4.75
N MET A 226 -14.27 -3.36 4.12
CA MET A 226 -15.50 -3.83 4.77
C MET A 226 -15.90 -2.97 5.99
N LEU A 227 -16.86 -3.43 6.81
CA LEU A 227 -17.40 -2.63 7.92
C LEU A 227 -17.06 -3.19 9.30
N GLU A 228 -17.18 -4.51 9.50
CA GLU A 228 -17.25 -5.12 10.83
C GLU A 228 -16.02 -5.92 11.24
N ARG A 229 -14.84 -5.60 10.66
CA ARG A 229 -13.61 -6.33 10.97
C ARG A 229 -12.43 -5.39 11.20
N ASN A 230 -11.48 -5.85 12.03
CA ASN A 230 -10.25 -5.12 12.33
C ASN A 230 -9.01 -5.68 11.61
N ASP A 231 -9.20 -6.69 10.75
CA ASP A 231 -8.21 -7.26 9.85
C ASP A 231 -8.60 -7.03 8.39
N SER A 232 -7.74 -7.35 7.45
CA SER A 232 -8.05 -7.28 6.02
C SER A 232 -7.90 -8.66 5.37
N PRO A 233 -8.92 -9.13 4.59
CA PRO A 233 -8.77 -10.35 3.82
C PRO A 233 -7.77 -10.19 2.66
N TRP A 234 -7.54 -8.95 2.21
CA TRP A 234 -6.58 -8.64 1.16
C TRP A 234 -5.13 -8.67 1.62
N TYR A 235 -4.88 -8.39 2.92
CA TYR A 235 -3.52 -8.27 3.47
C TYR A 235 -3.51 -8.73 4.93
N ARG A 236 -2.97 -9.91 5.21
CA ARG A 236 -2.90 -10.47 6.57
C ARG A 236 -2.02 -9.67 7.53
N THR A 237 -1.13 -8.84 6.99
CA THR A 237 -0.27 -7.96 7.78
C THR A 237 -0.94 -6.67 8.24
N MET A 238 -2.22 -6.45 7.83
CA MET A 238 -2.96 -5.22 8.15
C MET A 238 -3.84 -5.37 9.37
N ARG A 239 -3.83 -4.32 10.20
CA ARG A 239 -4.82 -4.07 11.24
C ARG A 239 -5.55 -2.77 10.93
N LEU A 240 -6.87 -2.78 11.07
CA LEU A 240 -7.76 -1.68 10.70
C LEU A 240 -8.26 -0.97 11.95
N TYR A 241 -8.05 0.34 12.02
CA TYR A 241 -8.51 1.24 13.07
C TYR A 241 -9.60 2.13 12.50
N ARG A 242 -10.81 2.03 13.02
CA ARG A 242 -12.01 2.63 12.42
C ARG A 242 -12.56 3.77 13.26
N GLN A 243 -12.96 4.86 12.62
CA GLN A 243 -13.82 5.84 13.26
C GLN A 243 -15.18 5.22 13.58
N ALA A 244 -15.52 5.14 14.85
CA ALA A 244 -16.86 4.69 15.27
C ALA A 244 -17.92 5.76 14.97
N ASN A 245 -17.55 7.04 15.19
CA ASN A 245 -18.43 8.19 14.97
C ASN A 245 -17.64 9.29 14.23
N PRO A 246 -18.11 9.75 13.05
CA PRO A 246 -17.42 10.80 12.30
C PRO A 246 -17.40 12.16 13.01
N ALA A 247 -18.33 12.42 13.96
CA ALA A 247 -18.37 13.66 14.72
C ALA A 247 -17.24 13.79 15.75
N GLU A 248 -16.63 12.67 16.15
CA GLU A 248 -15.51 12.63 17.11
C GLU A 248 -14.15 12.87 16.45
N GLY A 249 -14.11 12.98 15.12
CA GLY A 249 -12.86 13.15 14.37
C GLY A 249 -11.94 11.93 14.46
N TRP A 250 -10.64 12.15 14.41
CA TRP A 250 -9.63 11.09 14.43
C TRP A 250 -9.07 10.80 15.84
N GLU A 251 -9.36 11.65 16.81
CA GLU A 251 -8.79 11.55 18.17
C GLU A 251 -8.96 10.16 18.80
N PRO A 252 -10.16 9.53 18.83
CA PRO A 252 -10.31 8.22 19.46
C PRO A 252 -9.48 7.12 18.75
N VAL A 253 -9.40 7.18 17.42
CA VAL A 253 -8.61 6.25 16.60
C VAL A 253 -7.11 6.39 16.92
N ILE A 254 -6.63 7.61 16.98
CA ILE A 254 -5.21 7.90 17.21
C ILE A 254 -4.81 7.54 18.65
N GLN A 255 -5.68 7.74 19.64
CA GLN A 255 -5.43 7.31 21.02
C GLN A 255 -5.34 5.78 21.13
N GLN A 256 -6.19 5.05 20.42
CA GLN A 256 -6.09 3.59 20.36
C GLN A 256 -4.76 3.15 19.72
N ILE A 257 -4.36 3.80 18.61
CA ILE A 257 -3.07 3.57 17.95
C ILE A 257 -1.92 3.86 18.90
N ARG A 258 -1.96 4.98 19.63
CA ARG A 258 -0.94 5.34 20.64
C ARG A 258 -0.78 4.23 21.70
N HIS A 259 -1.89 3.77 22.25
CA HIS A 259 -1.89 2.68 23.24
C HIS A 259 -1.22 1.41 22.69
N ASP A 260 -1.66 0.96 21.52
CA ASP A 260 -1.15 -0.26 20.89
C ASP A 260 0.32 -0.12 20.44
N LEU A 261 0.71 1.09 19.99
CA LEU A 261 2.09 1.36 19.58
C LEU A 261 3.06 1.38 20.78
N SER A 262 2.63 1.90 21.92
CA SER A 262 3.40 1.84 23.16
C SER A 262 3.66 0.40 23.58
N GLY A 263 2.63 -0.45 23.59
CA GLY A 263 2.80 -1.88 23.91
C GLY A 263 3.68 -2.64 22.90
N LEU A 264 3.60 -2.29 21.61
CA LEU A 264 4.47 -2.85 20.59
C LEU A 264 5.94 -2.45 20.80
N ALA A 265 6.19 -1.17 21.13
CA ALA A 265 7.53 -0.66 21.40
C ALA A 265 8.15 -1.31 22.64
N ASP A 266 7.38 -1.50 23.71
CA ASP A 266 7.84 -2.19 24.92
C ASP A 266 8.26 -3.64 24.63
N SER A 267 7.44 -4.35 23.85
CA SER A 267 7.72 -5.72 23.42
C SER A 267 8.96 -5.81 22.53
N HIS A 268 9.11 -4.86 21.59
CA HIS A 268 10.29 -4.77 20.72
C HIS A 268 11.56 -4.54 21.51
N ASN A 269 11.56 -3.55 22.44
CA ASN A 269 12.70 -3.23 23.28
C ASN A 269 13.08 -4.36 24.25
N ALA A 270 12.09 -5.15 24.72
CA ALA A 270 12.34 -6.33 25.56
C ALA A 270 13.02 -7.46 24.77
N ALA A 271 12.70 -7.64 23.49
CA ALA A 271 13.30 -8.65 22.62
C ALA A 271 14.73 -8.31 22.17
N VAL A 272 15.13 -7.04 22.26
CA VAL A 272 16.45 -6.52 21.85
C VAL A 272 17.45 -6.52 23.03
N ARG A 273 16.96 -6.59 24.27
CA ARG A 273 17.79 -6.72 25.49
C ARG A 273 18.17 -8.18 25.75
#